data_099c37a348969bdc425cb51f5201522f
#
_entry.id   099c37a348969bdc425cb51f5201522f
#
_cell.length_a   1.000
_cell.length_b   1.000
_cell.length_c   1.000
_cell.angle_alpha   90.00
_cell.angle_beta   90.00
_cell.angle_gamma   90.00
#
_symmetry.space_group_name_H-M   'P 1'
#
loop_
_entity.id
_entity.type
_entity.pdbx_description
1 polymer ?
#
loop_
_entity_poly.entity_id
_entity_poly.type
_entity_poly.pdbx_seq_one_letter_code
_entity_poly.pdbx_strand_id
1 'polypeptide(L)'
;MIAKDDQYVLNHCTRFLAREDAGQPRHDFGQYDPGDPRAHVCEAWRYPIIDSYFDGVSVESSYPFNAVTFVYDARKAGVREVAVTGTFGELHDQTPLKPVVFLGEPSGIHAITLRVPKGQVHTYKLRVDGAWEVDPLNPQVQELDNGRPWSRFFTEGCQIPLTFTRRERELLGRLVSHLLPFRLPENQRFIRGVYESLDRQSRANQFPLAYKLDEDVGVVNYIDKVVARAERHHLDDYRTCLELVDEVLRARNPGRDPLTLPRDAFAELYDEMAADQVGGWDTARYGSPRFFLLLLRRHAMTGAFVHPRHGGNSGTAGWAYLHDRYPFDWAAAMEAPLGRNTDYRG
;
A
#
# COMPACT_ATOMS: atom_id res chain seq x y z
N MET A 1 -21.98 9.13 -10.06
CA MET A 1 -21.27 8.43 -11.17
C MET A 1 -20.22 9.40 -11.69
N ILE A 2 -18.99 8.94 -11.82
CA ILE A 2 -17.88 9.74 -12.35
C ILE A 2 -17.67 9.28 -13.78
N ALA A 3 -17.65 10.19 -14.75
CA ALA A 3 -17.29 9.85 -16.12
C ALA A 3 -15.74 9.74 -16.19
N LYS A 4 -15.21 8.54 -16.25
CA LYS A 4 -13.83 8.29 -16.64
C LYS A 4 -13.82 8.01 -18.14
N ASP A 5 -12.76 8.47 -18.78
CA ASP A 5 -12.53 8.21 -20.20
C ASP A 5 -12.29 6.71 -20.42
N ASP A 6 -12.98 6.13 -21.37
CA ASP A 6 -12.83 4.73 -21.79
C ASP A 6 -11.38 4.41 -22.19
N GLN A 7 -10.70 5.39 -22.81
CA GLN A 7 -9.28 5.25 -23.17
C GLN A 7 -8.38 5.08 -21.94
N TYR A 8 -8.69 5.76 -20.83
CA TYR A 8 -7.95 5.58 -19.58
C TYR A 8 -8.09 4.16 -19.03
N VAL A 9 -9.33 3.64 -19.01
CA VAL A 9 -9.60 2.26 -18.56
C VAL A 9 -8.89 1.25 -19.46
N LEU A 10 -8.98 1.43 -20.78
CA LEU A 10 -8.34 0.56 -21.77
C LEU A 10 -6.82 0.55 -21.64
N ASN A 11 -6.20 1.72 -21.47
CA ASN A 11 -4.74 1.82 -21.26
C ASN A 11 -4.29 1.03 -20.04
N HIS A 12 -5.05 1.11 -18.95
CA HIS A 12 -4.80 0.33 -17.75
C HIS A 12 -4.95 -1.17 -18.01
N CYS A 13 -6.06 -1.59 -18.63
CA CYS A 13 -6.34 -2.98 -18.96
C CYS A 13 -5.31 -3.56 -19.93
N THR A 14 -4.96 -2.85 -20.99
CA THR A 14 -3.96 -3.28 -21.97
C THR A 14 -2.60 -3.49 -21.31
N ARG A 15 -2.23 -2.61 -20.40
CA ARG A 15 -0.95 -2.72 -19.71
C ARG A 15 -0.87 -3.96 -18.80
N PHE A 16 -1.98 -4.36 -18.18
CA PHE A 16 -1.97 -5.35 -17.12
C PHE A 16 -2.68 -6.66 -17.44
N LEU A 17 -3.69 -6.66 -18.33
CA LEU A 17 -4.44 -7.86 -18.71
C LEU A 17 -3.95 -8.50 -20.00
N ALA A 18 -3.38 -7.73 -20.91
CA ALA A 18 -2.92 -8.26 -22.22
C ALA A 18 -1.80 -9.31 -22.10
N ARG A 19 -1.06 -9.31 -21.00
CA ARG A 19 0.01 -10.29 -20.74
C ARG A 19 -0.50 -11.72 -20.57
N GLU A 20 -1.73 -11.90 -20.08
CA GLU A 20 -2.36 -13.22 -20.00
C GLU A 20 -2.65 -13.84 -21.36
N ASP A 21 -3.09 -13.01 -22.30
CA ASP A 21 -3.48 -13.47 -23.63
C ASP A 21 -2.28 -13.88 -24.49
N ALA A 22 -1.10 -13.37 -24.17
CA ALA A 22 0.16 -13.69 -24.84
C ALA A 22 0.84 -14.97 -24.31
N GLY A 23 0.24 -15.67 -23.35
CA GLY A 23 0.85 -16.85 -22.72
C GLY A 23 2.13 -16.54 -21.90
N GLN A 24 2.39 -15.26 -21.64
CA GLN A 24 3.52 -14.83 -20.81
C GLN A 24 3.15 -14.84 -19.33
N PRO A 25 4.11 -15.13 -18.44
CA PRO A 25 3.87 -15.01 -17.01
C PRO A 25 3.42 -13.60 -16.66
N ARG A 26 2.45 -13.47 -15.77
CA ARG A 26 1.77 -12.21 -15.38
C ARG A 26 2.66 -11.15 -14.74
N HIS A 27 3.94 -11.41 -14.54
CA HIS A 27 4.86 -10.47 -13.91
C HIS A 27 6.28 -10.61 -14.44
N ASP A 28 7.00 -9.50 -14.35
CA ASP A 28 8.38 -9.38 -14.83
C ASP A 28 9.44 -9.84 -13.81
N PHE A 29 9.01 -10.48 -12.73
CA PHE A 29 9.91 -10.91 -11.66
C PHE A 29 10.49 -12.31 -11.88
N GLY A 30 10.94 -12.57 -13.08
CA GLY A 30 11.70 -13.77 -13.36
C GLY A 30 10.88 -15.07 -13.25
N GLN A 31 11.53 -16.14 -12.99
CA GLN A 31 11.10 -17.51 -13.14
C GLN A 31 10.15 -17.99 -12.03
N TYR A 32 8.96 -17.45 -11.92
CA TYR A 32 7.96 -18.01 -11.00
C TYR A 32 7.12 -19.07 -11.71
N ASP A 33 6.96 -20.19 -11.02
CA ASP A 33 5.98 -21.22 -11.39
C ASP A 33 4.58 -20.58 -11.50
N PRO A 34 3.79 -20.85 -12.54
CA PRO A 34 2.40 -20.41 -12.64
C PRO A 34 1.53 -20.77 -11.43
N GLY A 35 1.91 -21.79 -10.66
CA GLY A 35 1.31 -22.15 -9.37
C GLY A 35 1.82 -21.37 -8.17
N ASP A 36 2.86 -20.54 -8.32
CA ASP A 36 3.42 -19.75 -7.23
C ASP A 36 2.45 -18.61 -6.85
N PRO A 37 1.96 -18.56 -5.60
CA PRO A 37 1.07 -17.50 -5.16
C PRO A 37 1.68 -16.10 -5.29
N ARG A 38 3.01 -15.97 -5.37
CA ARG A 38 3.70 -14.71 -5.64
C ARG A 38 3.42 -14.18 -7.05
N ALA A 39 3.10 -15.06 -7.98
CA ALA A 39 2.79 -14.71 -9.36
C ALA A 39 1.57 -13.79 -9.47
N HIS A 40 0.60 -13.95 -8.57
CA HIS A 40 -0.65 -13.20 -8.57
C HIS A 40 -0.61 -11.93 -7.72
N VAL A 41 0.38 -11.78 -6.87
CA VAL A 41 0.46 -10.72 -5.86
C VAL A 41 0.76 -9.36 -6.46
N CYS A 42 1.61 -9.30 -7.49
CA CYS A 42 1.99 -8.02 -8.10
C CYS A 42 0.83 -7.31 -8.83
N GLU A 43 -0.24 -8.01 -9.15
CA GLU A 43 -1.40 -7.48 -9.88
C GLU A 43 -2.60 -7.19 -8.95
N ALA A 44 -2.60 -7.80 -7.76
CA ALA A 44 -3.66 -7.69 -6.77
C ALA A 44 -4.03 -6.25 -6.37
N TRP A 45 -3.11 -5.32 -6.44
CA TRP A 45 -3.33 -3.93 -6.04
C TRP A 45 -3.70 -3.01 -7.20
N ARG A 46 -3.82 -3.54 -8.39
CA ARG A 46 -4.15 -2.79 -9.60
C ARG A 46 -5.66 -2.69 -9.84
N TYR A 47 -6.40 -3.63 -9.26
CA TYR A 47 -7.84 -3.68 -9.34
C TYR A 47 -8.47 -3.78 -7.94
N PRO A 48 -9.54 -3.03 -7.67
CA PRO A 48 -10.05 -1.93 -8.50
C PRO A 48 -9.01 -0.81 -8.65
N ILE A 49 -9.13 0.00 -9.72
CA ILE A 49 -8.24 1.14 -9.96
C ILE A 49 -8.62 2.26 -8.99
N ILE A 50 -7.66 2.76 -8.21
CA ILE A 50 -7.90 3.78 -7.18
C ILE A 50 -7.14 5.05 -7.54
N ASP A 51 -7.89 6.13 -7.78
CA ASP A 51 -7.37 7.44 -8.16
C ASP A 51 -7.83 8.52 -7.18
N SER A 52 -7.19 9.66 -7.25
CA SER A 52 -7.69 10.87 -6.61
C SER A 52 -9.04 11.27 -7.22
N TYR A 53 -9.96 11.73 -6.38
CA TYR A 53 -11.24 12.24 -6.80
C TYR A 53 -11.21 13.78 -6.86
N PHE A 54 -11.83 14.34 -7.89
CA PHE A 54 -12.12 15.76 -7.98
C PHE A 54 -13.52 15.96 -8.57
N ASP A 55 -14.35 16.73 -7.88
CA ASP A 55 -15.76 16.98 -8.28
C ASP A 55 -15.92 18.15 -9.27
N GLY A 56 -14.82 18.82 -9.61
CA GLY A 56 -14.83 20.02 -10.48
C GLY A 56 -15.16 21.31 -9.74
N VAL A 57 -15.38 21.28 -8.44
CA VAL A 57 -15.79 22.41 -7.62
C VAL A 57 -14.72 22.83 -6.63
N SER A 58 -14.39 21.96 -5.68
CA SER A 58 -13.38 22.28 -4.67
C SER A 58 -12.53 21.07 -4.27
N VAL A 59 -11.33 21.37 -3.78
CA VAL A 59 -10.43 20.34 -3.22
C VAL A 59 -10.99 19.80 -1.91
N GLU A 60 -11.57 20.66 -1.08
CA GLU A 60 -12.09 20.31 0.23
C GLU A 60 -13.26 19.32 0.15
N SER A 61 -14.21 19.54 -0.77
CA SER A 61 -15.32 18.62 -1.01
C SER A 61 -14.89 17.30 -1.64
N SER A 62 -13.82 17.34 -2.41
CA SER A 62 -13.27 16.19 -3.12
C SER A 62 -12.36 15.32 -2.25
N TYR A 63 -11.60 15.94 -1.34
CA TYR A 63 -10.56 15.30 -0.53
C TYR A 63 -11.01 14.05 0.24
N PRO A 64 -12.22 13.97 0.82
CA PRO A 64 -12.67 12.80 1.57
C PRO A 64 -12.87 11.53 0.74
N PHE A 65 -12.70 11.62 -0.58
CA PHE A 65 -13.07 10.53 -1.49
C PHE A 65 -11.93 10.13 -2.44
N ASN A 66 -11.98 8.86 -2.87
CA ASN A 66 -11.26 8.38 -4.05
C ASN A 66 -12.24 8.17 -5.21
N ALA A 67 -11.74 8.26 -6.44
CA ALA A 67 -12.39 7.73 -7.62
C ALA A 67 -11.96 6.27 -7.78
N VAL A 68 -12.88 5.33 -7.60
CA VAL A 68 -12.58 3.89 -7.68
C VAL A 68 -13.26 3.31 -8.92
N THR A 69 -12.45 2.77 -9.83
CA THR A 69 -12.94 2.15 -11.07
C THR A 69 -12.92 0.63 -10.92
N PHE A 70 -14.12 0.04 -10.89
CA PHE A 70 -14.31 -1.40 -10.96
C PHE A 70 -14.28 -1.82 -12.42
N VAL A 71 -13.58 -2.90 -12.71
CA VAL A 71 -13.37 -3.42 -14.08
C VAL A 71 -13.72 -4.90 -14.09
N TYR A 72 -14.39 -5.34 -15.14
CA TYR A 72 -14.65 -6.75 -15.42
C TYR A 72 -14.21 -7.09 -16.83
N ASP A 73 -13.41 -8.15 -16.98
CA ASP A 73 -12.97 -8.66 -18.27
C ASP A 73 -13.93 -9.74 -18.78
N ALA A 74 -14.81 -9.35 -19.69
CA ALA A 74 -15.82 -10.21 -20.28
C ALA A 74 -15.38 -10.89 -21.60
N ARG A 75 -14.15 -10.63 -22.06
CA ARG A 75 -13.65 -11.11 -23.37
C ARG A 75 -13.73 -12.63 -23.52
N LYS A 76 -13.53 -13.36 -22.44
CA LYS A 76 -13.52 -14.84 -22.45
C LYS A 76 -14.87 -15.48 -22.13
N ALA A 77 -15.77 -14.75 -21.47
CA ALA A 77 -16.97 -15.32 -20.85
C ALA A 77 -18.29 -15.02 -21.59
N GLY A 78 -18.28 -14.15 -22.61
CA GLY A 78 -19.50 -13.75 -23.31
C GLY A 78 -20.55 -13.10 -22.42
N VAL A 79 -20.12 -12.47 -21.32
CA VAL A 79 -20.95 -11.84 -20.29
C VAL A 79 -21.71 -10.66 -20.86
N ARG A 80 -22.99 -10.52 -20.49
CA ARG A 80 -23.88 -9.44 -20.96
C ARG A 80 -24.08 -8.34 -19.94
N GLU A 81 -24.24 -8.70 -18.68
CA GLU A 81 -24.54 -7.77 -17.61
C GLU A 81 -23.60 -7.97 -16.43
N VAL A 82 -22.98 -6.89 -15.98
CA VAL A 82 -22.17 -6.86 -14.77
C VAL A 82 -22.60 -5.70 -13.91
N ALA A 83 -22.79 -5.94 -12.62
CA ALA A 83 -23.03 -4.88 -11.64
C ALA A 83 -22.14 -5.08 -10.41
N VAL A 84 -21.84 -4.01 -9.71
CA VAL A 84 -21.08 -4.02 -8.45
C VAL A 84 -21.95 -3.57 -7.28
N THR A 85 -21.79 -4.22 -6.14
CA THR A 85 -22.31 -3.80 -4.83
C THR A 85 -21.19 -3.87 -3.79
N GLY A 86 -21.24 -3.02 -2.79
CA GLY A 86 -20.22 -3.04 -1.74
C GLY A 86 -20.49 -2.04 -0.62
N THR A 87 -19.62 -2.06 0.39
CA THR A 87 -19.72 -1.21 1.58
C THR A 87 -19.51 0.29 1.34
N PHE A 88 -19.25 0.68 0.12
CA PHE A 88 -19.14 2.08 -0.31
C PHE A 88 -20.48 2.70 -0.73
N GLY A 89 -21.56 1.93 -0.70
CA GLY A 89 -22.93 2.32 -0.96
C GLY A 89 -23.89 1.46 -0.15
N GLU A 90 -25.16 1.52 -0.47
CA GLU A 90 -26.14 0.61 0.11
C GLU A 90 -25.91 -0.82 -0.45
N LEU A 91 -25.84 -1.82 0.42
CA LEU A 91 -25.49 -3.19 0.02
C LEU A 91 -26.51 -3.85 -0.94
N HIS A 92 -27.72 -3.34 -0.98
CA HIS A 92 -28.75 -3.78 -1.93
C HIS A 92 -28.69 -3.05 -3.27
N ASP A 93 -27.99 -1.91 -3.34
CA ASP A 93 -27.82 -1.17 -4.57
C ASP A 93 -26.80 -1.87 -5.48
N GLN A 94 -27.25 -2.16 -6.68
CA GLN A 94 -26.41 -2.77 -7.71
C GLN A 94 -26.13 -1.74 -8.78
N THR A 95 -24.88 -1.28 -8.83
CA THR A 95 -24.47 -0.30 -9.84
C THR A 95 -23.96 -1.04 -11.09
N PRO A 96 -24.63 -0.89 -12.24
CA PRO A 96 -24.23 -1.58 -13.46
C PRO A 96 -22.89 -1.03 -13.99
N LEU A 97 -22.01 -1.93 -14.40
CA LEU A 97 -20.82 -1.61 -15.16
C LEU A 97 -21.24 -1.39 -16.63
N LYS A 98 -20.61 -0.43 -17.28
CA LYS A 98 -20.88 -0.12 -18.70
C LYS A 98 -19.82 -0.74 -19.60
N PRO A 99 -20.17 -1.17 -20.81
CA PRO A 99 -19.18 -1.56 -21.79
C PRO A 99 -18.20 -0.41 -22.06
N VAL A 100 -16.93 -0.71 -22.07
CA VAL A 100 -15.86 0.20 -22.47
C VAL A 100 -15.70 0.11 -23.98
N VAL A 101 -15.74 1.26 -24.67
CA VAL A 101 -15.75 1.34 -26.11
C VAL A 101 -14.39 1.82 -26.64
N PHE A 102 -13.94 1.20 -27.73
CA PHE A 102 -12.75 1.63 -28.46
C PHE A 102 -13.07 1.78 -29.96
N LEU A 103 -12.84 2.97 -30.50
CA LEU A 103 -13.14 3.32 -31.88
C LEU A 103 -14.59 2.98 -32.32
N GLY A 104 -15.53 3.12 -31.38
CA GLY A 104 -16.95 2.83 -31.63
C GLY A 104 -17.38 1.38 -31.39
N GLU A 105 -16.43 0.46 -31.11
CA GLU A 105 -16.71 -0.95 -30.88
C GLU A 105 -16.52 -1.34 -29.40
N PRO A 106 -17.38 -2.21 -28.83
CA PRO A 106 -17.19 -2.74 -27.49
C PRO A 106 -15.88 -3.52 -27.38
N SER A 107 -15.06 -3.18 -26.36
CA SER A 107 -13.77 -3.83 -26.13
C SER A 107 -13.85 -5.19 -25.44
N GLY A 108 -15.03 -5.59 -24.98
CA GLY A 108 -15.22 -6.75 -24.10
C GLY A 108 -14.86 -6.48 -22.63
N ILE A 109 -14.52 -5.26 -22.30
CA ILE A 109 -14.30 -4.79 -20.92
C ILE A 109 -15.54 -4.04 -20.46
N HIS A 110 -15.96 -4.27 -19.21
CA HIS A 110 -16.98 -3.46 -18.54
C HIS A 110 -16.35 -2.69 -17.38
N ALA A 111 -16.74 -1.44 -17.18
CA ALA A 111 -16.21 -0.63 -16.09
C ALA A 111 -17.24 0.36 -15.53
N ILE A 112 -17.04 0.77 -14.28
CA ILE A 112 -17.76 1.87 -13.63
C ILE A 112 -16.84 2.55 -12.64
N THR A 113 -16.84 3.88 -12.62
CA THR A 113 -16.11 4.65 -11.63
C THR A 113 -17.09 5.24 -10.62
N LEU A 114 -16.83 4.97 -9.35
CA LEU A 114 -17.62 5.43 -8.22
C LEU A 114 -16.79 6.31 -7.30
N ARG A 115 -17.48 7.21 -6.61
CA ARG A 115 -16.91 7.99 -5.52
C ARG A 115 -16.99 7.15 -4.25
N VAL A 116 -15.81 6.85 -3.66
CA VAL A 116 -15.69 5.96 -2.50
C VAL A 116 -14.97 6.69 -1.37
N PRO A 117 -15.46 6.61 -0.11
CA PRO A 117 -14.81 7.26 1.03
C PRO A 117 -13.37 6.80 1.22
N LYS A 118 -12.48 7.75 1.56
CA LYS A 118 -11.09 7.46 1.92
C LYS A 118 -10.96 6.89 3.35
N GLY A 119 -9.81 6.34 3.64
CA GLY A 119 -9.40 5.92 4.97
C GLY A 119 -10.04 4.61 5.44
N GLN A 120 -10.69 3.86 4.58
CA GLN A 120 -11.49 2.69 4.92
C GLN A 120 -11.06 1.44 4.17
N VAL A 121 -11.43 0.28 4.73
CA VAL A 121 -11.46 -1.00 4.02
C VAL A 121 -12.86 -1.21 3.49
N HIS A 122 -12.96 -1.56 2.23
CA HIS A 122 -14.23 -1.85 1.58
C HIS A 122 -14.27 -3.30 1.11
N THR A 123 -15.45 -3.91 1.22
CA THR A 123 -15.75 -5.21 0.63
C THR A 123 -16.81 -5.05 -0.45
N TYR A 124 -16.73 -5.87 -1.49
CA TYR A 124 -17.66 -5.83 -2.61
C TYR A 124 -17.81 -7.17 -3.28
N LYS A 125 -18.87 -7.30 -4.05
CA LYS A 125 -19.11 -8.40 -4.98
C LYS A 125 -19.51 -7.88 -6.35
N LEU A 126 -19.28 -8.70 -7.33
CA LEU A 126 -19.83 -8.53 -8.67
C LEU A 126 -21.08 -9.40 -8.83
N ARG A 127 -22.03 -8.92 -9.57
CA ARG A 127 -23.17 -9.70 -10.06
C ARG A 127 -23.02 -9.81 -11.57
N VAL A 128 -22.76 -11.02 -12.05
CA VAL A 128 -22.46 -11.31 -13.45
C VAL A 128 -23.57 -12.20 -13.98
N ASP A 129 -24.33 -11.73 -14.97
CA ASP A 129 -25.49 -12.43 -15.55
C ASP A 129 -26.43 -13.02 -14.47
N GLY A 130 -26.61 -12.28 -13.37
CA GLY A 130 -27.47 -12.68 -12.26
C GLY A 130 -26.78 -13.48 -11.15
N ALA A 131 -25.58 -14.01 -11.34
CA ALA A 131 -24.83 -14.76 -10.33
C ALA A 131 -23.90 -13.85 -9.51
N TRP A 132 -23.74 -14.13 -8.21
CA TRP A 132 -22.83 -13.41 -7.33
C TRP A 132 -21.46 -14.06 -7.32
N GLU A 133 -20.41 -13.27 -7.57
CA GLU A 133 -19.03 -13.73 -7.54
C GLU A 133 -18.09 -12.70 -6.91
N VAL A 134 -16.91 -13.15 -6.49
CA VAL A 134 -15.78 -12.27 -6.16
C VAL A 134 -15.17 -11.75 -7.45
N ASP A 135 -14.53 -10.57 -7.36
CA ASP A 135 -13.84 -10.00 -8.51
C ASP A 135 -12.64 -10.88 -8.92
N PRO A 136 -12.64 -11.46 -10.13
CA PRO A 136 -11.57 -12.32 -10.58
C PRO A 136 -10.24 -11.58 -10.81
N LEU A 137 -10.27 -10.25 -10.93
CA LEU A 137 -9.08 -9.42 -11.12
C LEU A 137 -8.45 -8.99 -9.78
N ASN A 138 -9.20 -9.13 -8.66
CA ASN A 138 -8.75 -8.74 -7.34
C ASN A 138 -8.56 -9.97 -6.44
N PRO A 139 -7.34 -10.46 -6.23
CA PRO A 139 -7.10 -11.65 -5.41
C PRO A 139 -7.24 -11.39 -3.89
N GLN A 140 -7.52 -10.17 -3.47
CA GLN A 140 -7.79 -9.87 -2.07
C GLN A 140 -9.23 -10.24 -1.73
N VAL A 141 -9.37 -11.33 -1.01
CA VAL A 141 -10.66 -11.86 -0.55
C VAL A 141 -10.70 -11.84 0.97
N GLN A 142 -11.86 -11.52 1.51
CA GLN A 142 -12.19 -11.63 2.93
C GLN A 142 -13.41 -12.52 3.10
N GLU A 143 -13.30 -13.52 3.95
CA GLU A 143 -14.49 -14.25 4.41
C GLU A 143 -15.20 -13.43 5.47
N LEU A 144 -16.51 -13.29 5.33
CA LEU A 144 -17.35 -12.70 6.35
C LEU A 144 -17.83 -13.80 7.31
N ASP A 145 -18.44 -13.39 8.43
CA ASP A 145 -18.92 -14.30 9.51
C ASP A 145 -19.85 -15.43 9.04
N ASN A 146 -20.46 -15.27 7.86
CA ASN A 146 -21.29 -16.28 7.23
C ASN A 146 -20.53 -17.26 6.30
N GLY A 147 -19.20 -17.24 6.32
CA GLY A 147 -18.33 -18.06 5.48
C GLY A 147 -18.35 -17.70 3.98
N ARG A 148 -18.98 -16.59 3.60
CA ARG A 148 -19.04 -16.18 2.20
C ARG A 148 -17.87 -15.27 1.84
N PRO A 149 -17.13 -15.56 0.75
CA PRO A 149 -16.03 -14.71 0.31
C PRO A 149 -16.56 -13.42 -0.33
N TRP A 150 -15.87 -12.31 -0.02
CA TRP A 150 -16.06 -11.00 -0.62
C TRP A 150 -14.72 -10.46 -1.08
N SER A 151 -14.68 -9.81 -2.23
CA SER A 151 -13.51 -9.04 -2.65
C SER A 151 -13.29 -7.88 -1.72
N ARG A 152 -12.02 -7.55 -1.44
CA ARG A 152 -11.62 -6.51 -0.50
C ARG A 152 -10.65 -5.54 -1.15
N PHE A 153 -10.79 -4.25 -0.85
CA PHE A 153 -9.79 -3.24 -1.14
C PHE A 153 -9.76 -2.17 -0.04
N PHE A 154 -8.79 -1.31 -0.09
CA PHE A 154 -8.71 -0.18 0.82
C PHE A 154 -8.40 1.10 0.05
N THR A 155 -8.93 2.20 0.56
CA THR A 155 -8.78 3.53 -0.02
C THR A 155 -7.60 4.28 0.59
N GLU A 156 -7.22 5.38 -0.02
CA GLU A 156 -6.12 6.22 0.41
C GLU A 156 -6.25 6.64 1.89
N GLY A 157 -5.14 6.63 2.62
CA GLY A 157 -5.13 7.01 4.03
C GLY A 157 -5.71 5.96 4.99
N CYS A 158 -6.08 4.76 4.51
CA CYS A 158 -6.57 3.70 5.38
C CYS A 158 -5.50 3.28 6.40
N GLN A 159 -5.83 3.43 7.68
CA GLN A 159 -4.98 3.02 8.82
C GLN A 159 -5.47 1.74 9.49
N ILE A 160 -6.55 1.17 9.02
CA ILE A 160 -7.09 -0.08 9.55
C ILE A 160 -6.10 -1.20 9.27
N PRO A 161 -5.68 -1.98 10.29
CA PRO A 161 -4.80 -3.13 10.10
C PRO A 161 -5.43 -4.16 9.16
N LEU A 162 -4.64 -4.69 8.24
CA LEU A 162 -5.09 -5.72 7.29
C LEU A 162 -4.54 -7.11 7.62
N THR A 163 -3.29 -7.17 8.07
CA THR A 163 -2.57 -8.43 8.26
C THR A 163 -1.98 -8.58 9.65
N PHE A 164 -1.40 -7.51 10.18
CA PHE A 164 -0.72 -7.56 11.47
C PHE A 164 -1.67 -7.33 12.64
N THR A 165 -1.48 -8.10 13.70
CA THR A 165 -2.09 -7.84 15.00
C THR A 165 -1.56 -6.53 15.59
N ARG A 166 -2.23 -6.02 16.60
CA ARG A 166 -1.76 -4.83 17.32
C ARG A 166 -0.35 -5.01 17.86
N ARG A 167 -0.05 -6.18 18.45
CA ARG A 167 1.26 -6.49 19.03
C ARG A 167 2.35 -6.50 17.96
N GLU A 168 2.12 -7.19 16.86
CA GLU A 168 3.05 -7.22 15.73
C GLU A 168 3.34 -5.80 15.20
N ARG A 169 2.33 -4.95 15.09
CA ARG A 169 2.48 -3.55 14.65
C ARG A 169 3.31 -2.72 15.63
N GLU A 170 3.10 -2.89 16.92
CA GLU A 170 3.86 -2.18 17.96
C GLU A 170 5.33 -2.62 17.97
N LEU A 171 5.62 -3.93 17.88
CA LEU A 171 6.99 -4.46 17.74
C LEU A 171 7.66 -3.95 16.45
N LEU A 172 6.93 -4.01 15.34
CA LEU A 172 7.41 -3.52 14.05
C LEU A 172 7.74 -2.03 14.12
N GLY A 173 6.91 -1.22 14.76
CA GLY A 173 7.15 0.21 14.98
C GLY A 173 8.42 0.48 15.78
N ARG A 174 8.70 -0.35 16.80
CA ARG A 174 9.95 -0.27 17.56
C ARG A 174 11.17 -0.49 16.67
N LEU A 175 11.16 -1.52 15.84
CA LEU A 175 12.27 -1.81 14.92
C LEU A 175 12.41 -0.73 13.83
N VAL A 176 11.31 -0.32 13.20
CA VAL A 176 11.29 0.72 12.15
C VAL A 176 11.88 2.03 12.66
N SER A 177 11.64 2.36 13.93
CA SER A 177 12.14 3.59 14.53
C SER A 177 13.67 3.72 14.54
N HIS A 178 14.41 2.64 14.40
CA HIS A 178 15.88 2.64 14.28
C HIS A 178 16.36 2.78 12.83
N LEU A 179 15.48 2.54 11.86
CA LEU A 179 15.80 2.62 10.44
C LEU A 179 15.56 4.01 9.85
N LEU A 180 14.62 4.76 10.40
CA LEU A 180 14.16 6.00 9.81
C LEU A 180 15.02 7.20 10.26
N PRO A 181 15.35 8.12 9.32
CA PRO A 181 16.20 9.26 9.61
C PRO A 181 15.50 10.36 10.43
N PHE A 182 14.19 10.23 10.69
CA PHE A 182 13.38 11.31 11.28
C PHE A 182 13.57 11.50 12.77
N ARG A 183 14.18 10.54 13.48
CA ARG A 183 14.39 10.62 14.94
C ARG A 183 15.64 11.39 15.37
N LEU A 184 16.50 11.76 14.45
CA LEU A 184 17.63 12.62 14.76
C LEU A 184 17.13 14.01 15.17
N PRO A 185 17.75 14.68 16.18
CA PRO A 185 17.27 15.97 16.65
C PRO A 185 17.16 17.06 15.57
N GLU A 186 18.05 17.02 14.57
CA GLU A 186 18.00 17.93 13.44
C GLU A 186 16.77 17.64 12.57
N ASN A 187 16.46 16.36 12.33
CA ASN A 187 15.33 15.95 11.51
C ASN A 187 13.99 16.23 12.20
N GLN A 188 13.92 16.07 13.52
CA GLN A 188 12.73 16.45 14.29
C GLN A 188 12.46 17.96 14.21
N ARG A 189 13.50 18.78 14.31
CA ARG A 189 13.37 20.23 14.15
C ARG A 189 12.88 20.60 12.76
N PHE A 190 13.39 19.94 11.73
CA PHE A 190 12.96 20.14 10.35
C PHE A 190 11.47 19.77 10.17
N ILE A 191 11.05 18.59 10.62
CA ILE A 191 9.66 18.14 10.51
C ILE A 191 8.71 19.10 11.24
N ARG A 192 9.07 19.58 12.44
CA ARG A 192 8.32 20.60 13.17
C ARG A 192 8.25 21.92 12.41
N GLY A 193 9.36 22.34 11.80
CA GLY A 193 9.39 23.53 10.96
C GLY A 193 8.43 23.44 9.76
N VAL A 194 8.33 22.31 9.10
CA VAL A 194 7.35 22.08 8.04
C VAL A 194 5.93 22.20 8.56
N TYR A 195 5.62 21.52 9.66
CA TYR A 195 4.30 21.60 10.27
C TYR A 195 3.93 23.03 10.73
N GLU A 196 4.87 23.73 11.31
CA GLU A 196 4.68 25.11 11.77
C GLU A 196 4.49 26.09 10.60
N SER A 197 5.01 25.78 9.43
CA SER A 197 4.85 26.59 8.21
C SER A 197 3.49 26.44 7.52
N LEU A 198 2.72 25.43 7.87
CA LEU A 198 1.40 25.21 7.30
C LEU A 198 0.39 26.26 7.75
N ASP A 199 -0.60 26.55 6.90
CA ASP A 199 -1.74 27.36 7.28
C ASP A 199 -2.57 26.70 8.40
N ARG A 200 -3.44 27.50 9.04
CA ARG A 200 -4.19 27.05 10.22
C ARG A 200 -5.04 25.81 9.96
N GLN A 201 -5.66 25.70 8.79
CA GLN A 201 -6.54 24.59 8.45
C GLN A 201 -5.74 23.34 8.14
N SER A 202 -4.66 23.47 7.39
CA SER A 202 -3.72 22.37 7.10
C SER A 202 -3.06 21.85 8.38
N ARG A 203 -2.69 22.73 9.30
CA ARG A 203 -2.20 22.33 10.64
C ARG A 203 -3.20 21.52 11.42
N ALA A 204 -4.47 21.94 11.45
CA ALA A 204 -5.52 21.22 12.16
C ALA A 204 -5.73 19.82 11.60
N ASN A 205 -5.69 19.69 10.27
CA ASN A 205 -5.85 18.40 9.59
C ASN A 205 -4.63 17.49 9.75
N GLN A 206 -3.44 18.06 9.83
CA GLN A 206 -2.18 17.30 9.92
C GLN A 206 -1.65 17.15 11.34
N PHE A 207 -2.26 17.80 12.31
CA PHE A 207 -1.84 17.73 13.72
C PHE A 207 -1.67 16.30 14.25
N PRO A 208 -2.61 15.36 14.01
CA PRO A 208 -2.43 13.98 14.43
C PRO A 208 -1.25 13.28 13.74
N LEU A 209 -0.88 13.74 12.54
CA LEU A 209 0.23 13.20 11.76
C LEU A 209 1.55 13.79 12.22
N ALA A 210 1.61 15.08 12.52
CA ALA A 210 2.81 15.75 13.02
C ALA A 210 3.32 15.12 14.32
N TYR A 211 2.43 14.73 15.23
CA TYR A 211 2.81 13.99 16.44
C TYR A 211 3.30 12.57 16.19
N LYS A 212 2.91 11.96 15.10
CA LYS A 212 3.38 10.62 14.69
C LYS A 212 4.70 10.66 13.92
N LEU A 213 5.16 11.82 13.50
CA LEU A 213 6.42 11.97 12.76
C LEU A 213 7.64 11.54 13.58
N ASP A 214 7.53 11.54 14.91
CA ASP A 214 8.56 11.02 15.79
C ASP A 214 8.65 9.48 15.78
N GLU A 215 7.65 8.77 15.24
CA GLU A 215 7.56 7.32 15.30
C GLU A 215 7.91 6.69 13.96
N ASP A 216 7.02 6.74 12.99
CA ASP A 216 7.20 5.95 11.77
C ASP A 216 6.71 6.60 10.47
N VAL A 217 6.21 7.81 10.48
CA VAL A 217 5.59 8.52 9.33
C VAL A 217 4.61 7.64 8.52
N GLY A 218 3.93 6.71 9.19
CA GLY A 218 3.02 5.77 8.55
C GLY A 218 3.69 4.54 7.92
N VAL A 219 4.97 4.32 8.17
CA VAL A 219 5.72 3.20 7.57
C VAL A 219 5.15 1.85 7.97
N VAL A 220 4.78 1.66 9.24
CA VAL A 220 4.13 0.41 9.69
C VAL A 220 2.83 0.16 8.95
N ASN A 221 2.04 1.23 8.69
CA ASN A 221 0.82 1.12 7.91
C ASN A 221 1.10 0.77 6.45
N TYR A 222 2.17 1.33 5.85
CA TYR A 222 2.62 0.95 4.51
C TYR A 222 3.02 -0.53 4.45
N ILE A 223 3.82 -1.01 5.40
CA ILE A 223 4.25 -2.42 5.44
C ILE A 223 3.05 -3.35 5.55
N ASP A 224 2.10 -3.06 6.44
CA ASP A 224 0.85 -3.82 6.56
C ASP A 224 0.09 -3.90 5.23
N LYS A 225 0.04 -2.81 4.46
CA LYS A 225 -0.62 -2.77 3.16
C LYS A 225 0.15 -3.53 2.08
N VAL A 226 1.46 -3.42 2.04
CA VAL A 226 2.27 -4.07 1.02
C VAL A 226 2.30 -5.58 1.20
N VAL A 227 2.40 -6.08 2.44
CA VAL A 227 2.35 -7.52 2.72
C VAL A 227 0.92 -8.10 2.69
N ALA A 228 -0.11 -7.24 2.74
CA ALA A 228 -1.49 -7.67 2.48
C ALA A 228 -1.75 -7.96 1.00
N ARG A 229 -0.91 -7.46 0.09
CA ARG A 229 -1.15 -7.49 -1.36
C ARG A 229 0.10 -7.76 -2.20
N ALA A 230 0.89 -6.72 -2.49
CA ALA A 230 1.97 -6.80 -3.48
C ALA A 230 3.12 -7.74 -3.06
N GLU A 231 3.38 -7.84 -1.77
CA GLU A 231 4.45 -8.69 -1.23
C GLU A 231 3.92 -9.65 -0.17
N ARG A 232 2.76 -10.26 -0.41
CA ARG A 232 2.12 -11.20 0.50
C ARG A 232 2.99 -12.40 0.85
N HIS A 233 3.89 -12.80 -0.03
CA HIS A 233 4.85 -13.87 0.20
C HIS A 233 5.82 -13.59 1.35
N HIS A 234 5.97 -12.33 1.76
CA HIS A 234 6.78 -11.95 2.92
C HIS A 234 6.00 -11.87 4.23
N LEU A 235 4.70 -12.16 4.25
CA LEU A 235 3.91 -12.08 5.47
C LEU A 235 4.42 -13.05 6.54
N ASP A 236 4.75 -14.27 6.14
CA ASP A 236 5.26 -15.30 7.06
C ASP A 236 6.67 -14.95 7.55
N ASP A 237 7.52 -14.35 6.71
CA ASP A 237 8.82 -13.82 7.13
C ASP A 237 8.65 -12.80 8.25
N TYR A 238 7.73 -11.84 8.07
CA TYR A 238 7.46 -10.83 9.09
C TYR A 238 6.95 -11.43 10.39
N ARG A 239 5.97 -12.33 10.34
CA ARG A 239 5.39 -12.94 11.54
C ARG A 239 6.42 -13.74 12.31
N THR A 240 7.13 -14.63 11.62
CA THR A 240 8.19 -15.45 12.22
C THR A 240 9.26 -14.58 12.88
N CYS A 241 9.73 -13.54 12.17
CA CYS A 241 10.78 -12.68 12.72
C CYS A 241 10.30 -11.80 13.88
N LEU A 242 9.07 -11.31 13.84
CA LEU A 242 8.51 -10.56 14.97
C LEU A 242 8.28 -11.44 16.21
N GLU A 243 7.89 -12.70 16.03
CA GLU A 243 7.83 -13.68 17.12
C GLU A 243 9.24 -13.94 17.71
N LEU A 244 10.25 -14.17 16.87
CA LEU A 244 11.63 -14.36 17.32
C LEU A 244 12.18 -13.13 18.06
N VAL A 245 11.89 -11.92 17.59
CA VAL A 245 12.22 -10.68 18.29
C VAL A 245 11.58 -10.64 19.66
N ASP A 246 10.29 -10.96 19.76
CA ASP A 246 9.56 -10.99 21.03
C ASP A 246 10.14 -12.03 21.99
N GLU A 247 10.43 -13.23 21.50
CA GLU A 247 11.03 -14.34 22.27
C GLU A 247 12.42 -13.98 22.81
N VAL A 248 13.30 -13.44 21.97
CA VAL A 248 14.65 -13.02 22.37
C VAL A 248 14.59 -11.92 23.45
N LEU A 249 13.74 -10.92 23.25
CA LEU A 249 13.59 -9.82 24.22
C LEU A 249 13.01 -10.31 25.55
N ARG A 250 12.06 -11.26 25.53
CA ARG A 250 11.52 -11.90 26.75
C ARG A 250 12.56 -12.71 27.48
N ALA A 251 13.35 -13.50 26.74
CA ALA A 251 14.42 -14.32 27.35
C ALA A 251 15.47 -13.45 28.06
N ARG A 252 15.81 -12.29 27.49
CA ARG A 252 16.75 -11.34 28.07
C ARG A 252 16.18 -10.55 29.23
N ASN A 253 14.85 -10.40 29.29
CA ASN A 253 14.15 -9.58 30.28
C ASN A 253 13.01 -10.37 30.93
N PRO A 254 13.30 -11.39 31.75
CA PRO A 254 12.27 -12.22 32.36
C PRO A 254 11.24 -11.40 33.16
N GLY A 255 9.98 -11.69 32.94
CA GLY A 255 8.86 -11.03 33.63
C GLY A 255 8.50 -9.63 33.10
N ARG A 256 9.17 -9.12 32.07
CA ARG A 256 8.82 -7.83 31.43
C ARG A 256 8.24 -8.06 30.04
N ASP A 257 7.24 -7.26 29.71
CA ASP A 257 6.74 -7.25 28.33
C ASP A 257 7.76 -6.49 27.44
N PRO A 258 8.23 -7.09 26.33
CA PRO A 258 9.11 -6.44 25.35
C PRO A 258 8.65 -5.03 24.94
N LEU A 259 7.36 -4.80 24.78
CA LEU A 259 6.83 -3.48 24.41
C LEU A 259 7.05 -2.40 25.47
N THR A 260 7.30 -2.78 26.73
CA THR A 260 7.61 -1.86 27.81
C THR A 260 9.11 -1.59 27.99
N LEU A 261 9.96 -2.28 27.24
CA LEU A 261 11.40 -2.10 27.31
C LEU A 261 11.82 -0.72 26.77
N PRO A 262 12.92 -0.16 27.29
CA PRO A 262 13.45 1.10 26.78
C PRO A 262 13.93 0.93 25.33
N ARG A 263 14.11 2.04 24.64
CA ARG A 263 14.59 2.06 23.25
C ARG A 263 15.94 1.38 23.09
N ASP A 264 16.83 1.50 24.06
CA ASP A 264 18.18 0.95 24.01
C ASP A 264 18.18 -0.58 23.88
N ALA A 265 17.24 -1.28 24.53
CA ALA A 265 17.12 -2.74 24.40
C ALA A 265 16.77 -3.17 22.94
N PHE A 266 16.00 -2.36 22.23
CA PHE A 266 15.73 -2.58 20.81
C PHE A 266 16.91 -2.16 19.92
N ALA A 267 17.66 -1.13 20.30
CA ALA A 267 18.85 -0.71 19.58
C ALA A 267 19.94 -1.78 19.63
N GLU A 268 20.20 -2.33 20.82
CA GLU A 268 21.14 -3.45 21.00
C GLU A 268 20.75 -4.67 20.16
N LEU A 269 19.47 -5.07 20.22
CA LEU A 269 18.96 -6.17 19.41
C LEU A 269 19.11 -5.87 17.92
N TYR A 270 18.78 -4.65 17.49
CA TYR A 270 18.93 -4.23 16.11
C TYR A 270 20.38 -4.34 15.61
N ASP A 271 21.34 -3.89 16.41
CA ASP A 271 22.77 -3.95 16.07
C ASP A 271 23.25 -5.41 15.97
N GLU A 272 22.81 -6.29 16.89
CA GLU A 272 23.08 -7.73 16.82
C GLU A 272 22.45 -8.38 15.58
N MET A 273 21.21 -8.03 15.24
CA MET A 273 20.55 -8.49 14.02
C MET A 273 21.33 -8.04 12.77
N ALA A 274 21.80 -6.80 12.77
CA ALA A 274 22.59 -6.25 11.66
C ALA A 274 23.95 -6.97 11.52
N ALA A 275 24.53 -7.38 12.64
CA ALA A 275 25.76 -8.19 12.68
C ALA A 275 25.52 -9.68 12.38
N ASP A 276 24.26 -10.12 12.28
CA ASP A 276 23.86 -11.55 12.18
C ASP A 276 24.28 -12.41 13.38
N GLN A 277 24.28 -11.81 14.58
CA GLN A 277 24.85 -12.42 15.81
C GLN A 277 23.90 -12.28 17.00
N VAL A 278 22.62 -12.58 16.82
CA VAL A 278 21.64 -12.52 17.90
C VAL A 278 21.68 -13.76 18.77
N GLY A 279 22.06 -13.59 20.05
CA GLY A 279 21.98 -14.67 21.03
C GLY A 279 20.53 -15.08 21.31
N GLY A 280 20.25 -16.40 21.13
CA GLY A 280 18.89 -16.93 21.31
C GLY A 280 17.99 -16.89 20.08
N TRP A 281 18.49 -16.45 18.92
CA TRP A 281 17.74 -16.49 17.67
C TRP A 281 17.64 -17.93 17.14
N ASP A 282 16.43 -18.39 16.85
CA ASP A 282 16.19 -19.71 16.27
C ASP A 282 16.40 -19.66 14.74
N THR A 283 17.61 -20.02 14.32
CA THR A 283 18.00 -20.08 12.91
C THR A 283 17.30 -21.18 12.12
N ALA A 284 16.68 -22.17 12.79
CA ALA A 284 15.88 -23.18 12.10
C ALA A 284 14.53 -22.63 11.64
N ARG A 285 13.96 -21.67 12.38
CA ARG A 285 12.73 -20.98 12.00
C ARG A 285 12.98 -19.88 10.97
N TYR A 286 14.06 -19.11 11.15
CA TYR A 286 14.47 -18.10 10.18
C TYR A 286 15.99 -17.94 10.15
N GLY A 287 16.59 -18.29 9.01
CA GLY A 287 18.01 -18.54 8.88
C GLY A 287 18.95 -17.38 9.23
N SER A 288 18.53 -16.12 9.00
CA SER A 288 19.37 -14.95 9.26
C SER A 288 18.55 -13.72 9.68
N PRO A 289 18.72 -13.20 10.91
CA PRO A 289 18.09 -11.96 11.34
C PRO A 289 18.48 -10.77 10.46
N ARG A 290 19.69 -10.77 9.90
CA ARG A 290 20.15 -9.73 8.98
C ARG A 290 19.35 -9.69 7.69
N PHE A 291 18.93 -10.83 7.13
CA PHE A 291 18.06 -10.84 5.95
C PHE A 291 16.72 -10.18 6.22
N PHE A 292 16.14 -10.45 7.38
CA PHE A 292 14.92 -9.76 7.79
C PHE A 292 15.12 -8.25 7.91
N LEU A 293 16.24 -7.79 8.49
CA LEU A 293 16.53 -6.36 8.55
C LEU A 293 16.70 -5.71 7.18
N LEU A 294 17.29 -6.40 6.21
CA LEU A 294 17.39 -5.90 4.84
C LEU A 294 16.02 -5.76 4.19
N LEU A 295 15.15 -6.74 4.39
CA LEU A 295 13.75 -6.69 3.93
C LEU A 295 13.00 -5.53 4.60
N LEU A 296 13.10 -5.43 5.93
CA LEU A 296 12.48 -4.38 6.72
C LEU A 296 12.96 -3.00 6.30
N ARG A 297 14.29 -2.84 6.10
CA ARG A 297 14.87 -1.58 5.62
C ARG A 297 14.34 -1.17 4.25
N ARG A 298 14.25 -2.10 3.31
CA ARG A 298 13.67 -1.86 1.98
C ARG A 298 12.25 -1.32 2.11
N HIS A 299 11.41 -2.00 2.86
CA HIS A 299 10.02 -1.58 3.06
C HIS A 299 9.91 -0.28 3.85
N ALA A 300 10.72 -0.11 4.89
CA ALA A 300 10.71 1.11 5.69
C ALA A 300 11.10 2.34 4.87
N MET A 301 12.19 2.26 4.11
CA MET A 301 12.62 3.37 3.25
C MET A 301 11.61 3.64 2.14
N THR A 302 11.06 2.61 1.52
CA THR A 302 10.00 2.79 0.52
C THR A 302 8.78 3.46 1.15
N GLY A 303 8.30 2.96 2.30
CA GLY A 303 7.13 3.51 2.99
C GLY A 303 7.30 4.95 3.46
N ALA A 304 8.53 5.33 3.83
CA ALA A 304 8.84 6.70 4.26
C ALA A 304 8.74 7.73 3.14
N PHE A 305 8.96 7.33 1.88
CA PHE A 305 9.06 8.25 0.73
C PHE A 305 8.08 7.94 -0.40
N VAL A 306 7.27 6.91 -0.28
CA VAL A 306 6.24 6.56 -1.26
C VAL A 306 5.13 7.63 -1.31
N HIS A 307 4.32 7.61 -2.36
CA HIS A 307 3.12 8.43 -2.39
C HIS A 307 2.17 8.07 -1.23
N PRO A 308 1.62 9.04 -0.46
CA PRO A 308 0.78 8.80 0.73
C PRO A 308 -0.40 7.86 0.51
N ARG A 309 -0.90 7.75 -0.72
CA ARG A 309 -1.97 6.80 -1.09
C ARG A 309 -1.64 5.33 -0.80
N HIS A 310 -0.38 5.00 -0.63
CA HIS A 310 0.06 3.64 -0.30
C HIS A 310 0.15 3.37 1.20
N GLY A 311 -0.25 4.34 2.03
CA GLY A 311 -0.35 4.20 3.48
C GLY A 311 0.85 4.68 4.28
N GLY A 312 2.01 4.91 3.62
CA GLY A 312 3.20 5.52 4.22
C GLY A 312 3.30 7.02 3.95
N ASN A 313 4.45 7.61 4.25
CA ASN A 313 4.77 9.03 4.02
C ASN A 313 3.65 9.97 4.48
N SER A 314 3.19 9.76 5.69
CA SER A 314 2.06 10.49 6.26
C SER A 314 2.27 12.00 6.17
N GLY A 315 1.27 12.72 5.64
CA GLY A 315 1.34 14.17 5.46
C GLY A 315 2.46 14.65 4.52
N THR A 316 2.99 13.77 3.66
CA THR A 316 4.12 14.07 2.76
C THR A 316 5.43 14.44 3.49
N ALA A 317 5.55 14.04 4.76
CA ALA A 317 6.70 14.41 5.61
C ALA A 317 8.04 13.93 5.04
N GLY A 318 8.08 12.73 4.45
CA GLY A 318 9.27 12.22 3.79
C GLY A 318 9.69 13.07 2.60
N TRP A 319 8.73 13.53 1.79
CA TRP A 319 9.03 14.42 0.66
C TRP A 319 9.49 15.80 1.13
N ALA A 320 8.86 16.35 2.17
CA ALA A 320 9.29 17.61 2.75
C ALA A 320 10.73 17.51 3.29
N TYR A 321 11.05 16.42 3.97
CA TYR A 321 12.41 16.12 4.43
C TYR A 321 13.43 16.05 3.28
N LEU A 322 13.08 15.39 2.17
CA LEU A 322 13.94 15.30 1.00
C LEU A 322 14.11 16.66 0.31
N HIS A 323 13.01 17.42 0.19
CA HIS A 323 13.04 18.74 -0.46
C HIS A 323 13.96 19.71 0.29
N ASP A 324 13.93 19.71 1.61
CA ASP A 324 14.82 20.57 2.41
C ASP A 324 16.31 20.16 2.31
N ARG A 325 16.57 18.86 2.33
CA ARG A 325 17.94 18.33 2.28
C ARG A 325 18.55 18.34 0.89
N TYR A 326 17.70 18.21 -0.13
CA TYR A 326 18.09 18.16 -1.53
C TYR A 326 17.20 19.11 -2.34
N PRO A 327 17.36 20.42 -2.14
CA PRO A 327 16.54 21.40 -2.84
C PRO A 327 16.70 21.21 -4.35
N PHE A 328 15.58 21.05 -5.05
CA PHE A 328 15.53 20.90 -6.49
C PHE A 328 15.36 22.30 -7.11
N ASP A 329 16.33 22.73 -7.92
CA ASP A 329 16.21 23.97 -8.67
C ASP A 329 15.32 23.76 -9.91
N TRP A 330 14.03 24.09 -9.74
CA TRP A 330 13.05 24.00 -10.81
C TRP A 330 13.38 24.90 -12.01
N ALA A 331 13.94 26.08 -11.76
CA ALA A 331 14.31 27.01 -12.83
C ALA A 331 15.43 26.41 -13.69
N ALA A 332 16.49 25.95 -13.06
CA ALA A 332 17.59 25.29 -13.77
C ALA A 332 17.14 24.00 -14.48
N ALA A 333 16.23 23.23 -13.88
CA ALA A 333 15.71 22.02 -14.50
C ALA A 333 14.81 22.30 -15.71
N MET A 334 14.03 23.39 -15.67
CA MET A 334 13.17 23.79 -16.80
C MET A 334 13.97 24.44 -17.93
N GLU A 335 15.10 25.03 -17.62
CA GLU A 335 16.04 25.60 -18.61
C GLU A 335 17.01 24.57 -19.20
N ALA A 336 17.14 23.41 -18.54
CA ALA A 336 18.02 22.35 -19.03
C ALA A 336 17.52 21.84 -20.39
N PRO A 337 18.44 21.64 -21.36
CA PRO A 337 18.09 21.04 -22.64
C PRO A 337 17.39 19.71 -22.45
N LEU A 338 16.37 19.39 -23.24
CA LEU A 338 15.69 18.09 -23.26
C LEU A 338 16.65 17.00 -23.80
N GLY A 339 17.80 16.90 -23.18
CA GLY A 339 18.84 15.95 -23.50
C GLY A 339 18.74 14.69 -22.64
N ARG A 340 19.35 13.63 -23.16
CA ARG A 340 19.51 12.37 -22.40
C ARG A 340 20.35 12.63 -21.15
N ASN A 341 19.88 12.25 -19.99
CA ASN A 341 20.69 12.23 -18.78
C ASN A 341 21.82 11.20 -18.95
N THR A 342 23.04 11.67 -19.16
CA THR A 342 24.22 10.83 -19.37
C THR A 342 24.68 10.13 -18.09
N ASP A 343 24.26 10.60 -16.93
CA ASP A 343 24.61 10.04 -15.62
C ASP A 343 23.65 8.95 -15.17
N TYR A 344 22.51 8.80 -15.85
CA TYR A 344 21.57 7.71 -15.58
C TYR A 344 22.12 6.39 -16.15
N ARG A 345 22.58 5.56 -15.26
CA ARG A 345 23.04 4.20 -15.56
C ARG A 345 21.98 3.18 -15.15
N GLY A 346 20.86 3.17 -15.84
CA GLY A 346 19.68 2.34 -15.63
C GLY A 346 19.85 1.02 -14.91
#